data_3bed8a5faa799413278877f9efa2bb8f
#
_entry.id   3bed8a5faa799413278877f9efa2bb8f
#
_cell.length_a   1.000
_cell.length_b   1.000
_cell.length_c   1.000
_cell.angle_alpha   90.00
_cell.angle_beta   90.00
_cell.angle_gamma   90.00
#
_symmetry.space_group_name_H-M   'P 1'
#
loop_
_entity.id
_entity.type
_entity.pdbx_description
1 polymer ?
#
loop_
_entity_poly.entity_id
_entity_poly.type
_entity_poly.pdbx_seq_one_letter_code
_entity_poly.pdbx_strand_id
1 'polypeptide(L)'
;RTKAEEILLYLHTKHSVAFEGFLSASLKDQEALSLRFVVTQHQDGNLSIPELAFLCHMSVSTFKRRFQEAYGMAPGKYLHERRMDRARAMLERQRRPSEIYHELGYESLSAFSAEFKKHFGVPPKGFEAQVGRFA
;
A
#
# COMPACT_ATOMS: atom_id res chain seq x y z
N ARG A 1 -37.76 -23.63 3.04
CA ARG A 1 -36.28 -23.83 2.80
C ARG A 1 -35.99 -24.08 1.33
N THR A 2 -35.00 -23.41 0.80
CA THR A 2 -34.54 -23.62 -0.55
C THR A 2 -33.57 -24.82 -0.59
N LYS A 3 -33.37 -25.43 -1.75
CA LYS A 3 -32.35 -26.48 -1.94
C LYS A 3 -30.95 -26.01 -1.59
N ALA A 4 -30.65 -24.73 -1.84
CA ALA A 4 -29.37 -24.13 -1.48
C ALA A 4 -29.14 -24.13 0.03
N GLU A 5 -30.17 -23.79 0.82
CA GLU A 5 -30.12 -23.80 2.28
C GLU A 5 -29.92 -25.21 2.82
N GLU A 6 -30.60 -26.21 2.25
CA GLU A 6 -30.46 -27.61 2.63
C GLU A 6 -29.06 -28.15 2.34
N ILE A 7 -28.48 -27.80 1.19
CA ILE A 7 -27.12 -28.19 0.82
C ILE A 7 -26.11 -27.54 1.77
N LEU A 8 -26.29 -26.26 2.10
CA LEU A 8 -25.41 -25.57 3.05
C LEU A 8 -25.47 -26.18 4.44
N LEU A 9 -26.66 -26.54 4.92
CA LEU A 9 -26.84 -27.23 6.21
C LEU A 9 -26.23 -28.64 6.20
N TYR A 10 -26.39 -29.36 5.12
CA TYR A 10 -25.80 -30.69 4.95
C TYR A 10 -24.26 -30.64 4.99
N LEU A 11 -23.67 -29.69 4.26
CA LEU A 11 -22.22 -29.48 4.24
C LEU A 11 -21.72 -29.07 5.62
N HIS A 12 -22.44 -28.20 6.29
CA HIS A 12 -22.08 -27.75 7.64
C HIS A 12 -22.10 -28.89 8.66
N THR A 13 -23.08 -29.77 8.61
CA THR A 13 -23.24 -30.88 9.59
C THR A 13 -22.29 -32.04 9.31
N LYS A 14 -22.05 -32.38 8.05
CA LYS A 14 -21.21 -33.56 7.66
C LYS A 14 -19.74 -33.19 7.50
N HIS A 15 -19.41 -32.00 7.04
CA HIS A 15 -18.06 -31.58 6.72
C HIS A 15 -17.74 -30.21 7.33
N SER A 16 -18.17 -29.97 8.57
CA SER A 16 -18.08 -28.66 9.22
C SER A 16 -16.65 -28.09 9.22
N VAL A 17 -15.65 -28.90 9.55
CA VAL A 17 -14.25 -28.45 9.61
C VAL A 17 -13.72 -28.06 8.22
N ALA A 18 -13.97 -28.89 7.21
CA ALA A 18 -13.57 -28.61 5.83
C ALA A 18 -14.32 -27.41 5.25
N PHE A 19 -15.62 -27.29 5.54
CA PHE A 19 -16.45 -26.19 5.07
C PHE A 19 -16.04 -24.86 5.72
N GLU A 20 -15.81 -24.85 7.03
CA GLU A 20 -15.33 -23.67 7.76
C GLU A 20 -13.95 -23.26 7.27
N GLY A 21 -13.06 -24.21 7.00
CA GLY A 21 -11.75 -23.97 6.41
C GLY A 21 -11.85 -23.33 5.02
N PHE A 22 -12.76 -23.85 4.18
CA PHE A 22 -13.03 -23.30 2.84
C PHE A 22 -13.58 -21.86 2.92
N LEU A 23 -14.56 -21.61 3.78
CA LEU A 23 -15.12 -20.26 3.98
C LEU A 23 -14.08 -19.30 4.50
N SER A 24 -13.26 -19.71 5.46
CA SER A 24 -12.19 -18.89 6.02
C SER A 24 -11.17 -18.51 4.95
N ALA A 25 -10.75 -19.47 4.11
CA ALA A 25 -9.83 -19.22 3.00
C ALA A 25 -10.43 -18.26 1.96
N SER A 26 -11.69 -18.47 1.59
CA SER A 26 -12.41 -17.61 0.64
C SER A 26 -12.57 -16.18 1.17
N LEU A 27 -12.87 -16.02 2.45
CA LEU A 27 -12.97 -14.70 3.08
C LEU A 27 -11.62 -13.99 3.14
N LYS A 28 -10.54 -14.72 3.43
CA LYS A 28 -9.19 -14.18 3.42
C LYS A 28 -8.77 -13.70 2.03
N ASP A 29 -9.07 -14.46 0.99
CA ASP A 29 -8.80 -14.09 -0.39
C ASP A 29 -9.57 -12.82 -0.78
N GLN A 30 -10.83 -12.74 -0.39
CA GLN A 30 -11.67 -11.56 -0.64
C GLN A 30 -11.16 -10.33 0.12
N GLU A 31 -10.75 -10.49 1.37
CA GLU A 31 -10.13 -9.43 2.15
C GLU A 31 -8.82 -8.95 1.52
N ALA A 32 -7.99 -9.88 1.05
CA ALA A 32 -6.72 -9.56 0.37
C ALA A 32 -6.96 -8.78 -0.92
N LEU A 33 -7.95 -9.15 -1.72
CA LEU A 33 -8.33 -8.43 -2.94
C LEU A 33 -8.86 -7.04 -2.63
N SER A 34 -9.71 -6.89 -1.61
CA SER A 34 -10.22 -5.62 -1.13
C SER A 34 -9.10 -4.69 -0.68
N LEU A 35 -8.16 -5.22 0.10
CA LEU A 35 -7.00 -4.48 0.59
C LEU A 35 -6.14 -4.00 -0.57
N ARG A 36 -5.84 -4.87 -1.53
CA ARG A 36 -5.06 -4.50 -2.72
C ARG A 36 -5.75 -3.43 -3.54
N PHE A 37 -7.06 -3.52 -3.71
CA PHE A 37 -7.84 -2.52 -4.42
C PHE A 37 -7.73 -1.15 -3.75
N VAL A 38 -7.96 -1.07 -2.44
CA VAL A 38 -7.88 0.18 -1.68
C VAL A 38 -6.46 0.77 -1.74
N VAL A 39 -5.44 -0.05 -1.53
CA VAL A 39 -4.04 0.39 -1.57
C VAL A 39 -3.69 0.93 -2.96
N THR A 40 -4.07 0.22 -4.02
CA THR A 40 -3.80 0.64 -5.40
C THR A 40 -4.47 1.97 -5.73
N GLN A 41 -5.71 2.16 -5.27
CA GLN A 41 -6.46 3.42 -5.49
C GLN A 41 -5.86 4.61 -4.76
N HIS A 42 -5.23 4.39 -3.61
CA HIS A 42 -4.78 5.47 -2.71
C HIS A 42 -3.27 5.53 -2.48
N GLN A 43 -2.48 4.66 -3.12
CA GLN A 43 -1.03 4.57 -2.88
C GLN A 43 -0.29 5.88 -3.19
N ASP A 44 -0.81 6.70 -4.06
CA ASP A 44 -0.23 7.99 -4.45
C ASP A 44 -0.92 9.18 -3.79
N GLY A 45 -1.85 8.96 -2.88
CA GLY A 45 -2.67 9.99 -2.26
C GLY A 45 -2.22 10.49 -0.89
N ASN A 46 -1.06 10.09 -0.43
CA ASN A 46 -0.49 10.51 0.87
C ASN A 46 -1.35 10.15 2.09
N LEU A 47 -2.18 9.11 1.98
CA LEU A 47 -2.97 8.63 3.11
C LEU A 47 -2.08 7.95 4.15
N SER A 48 -2.41 8.17 5.42
CA SER A 48 -1.75 7.50 6.53
C SER A 48 -2.19 6.05 6.64
N ILE A 49 -1.43 5.24 7.37
CA ILE A 49 -1.78 3.84 7.63
C ILE A 49 -3.14 3.72 8.33
N PRO A 50 -3.47 4.54 9.38
CA PRO A 50 -4.82 4.50 9.95
C PRO A 50 -5.94 4.83 8.97
N GLU A 51 -5.73 5.77 8.06
CA GLU A 51 -6.71 6.12 7.03
C GLU A 51 -6.94 4.98 6.05
N LEU A 52 -5.87 4.31 5.61
CA LEU A 52 -5.96 3.14 4.74
C LEU A 52 -6.68 1.98 5.44
N ALA A 53 -6.35 1.73 6.71
CA ALA A 53 -7.01 0.71 7.53
C ALA A 53 -8.51 0.99 7.64
N PHE A 54 -8.88 2.24 7.87
CA PHE A 54 -10.28 2.68 7.91
C PHE A 54 -11.01 2.37 6.61
N LEU A 55 -10.40 2.69 5.48
CA LEU A 55 -10.98 2.40 4.15
C LEU A 55 -11.12 0.90 3.89
N CYS A 56 -10.28 0.09 4.49
CA CYS A 56 -10.37 -1.37 4.40
C CYS A 56 -11.30 -1.99 5.44
N HIS A 57 -11.96 -1.18 6.28
CA HIS A 57 -12.80 -1.63 7.39
C HIS A 57 -12.04 -2.54 8.37
N MET A 58 -10.78 -2.23 8.62
CA MET A 58 -9.89 -2.99 9.50
C MET A 58 -9.31 -2.11 10.60
N SER A 59 -8.96 -2.73 11.74
CA SER A 59 -8.10 -2.07 12.73
C SER A 59 -6.70 -1.88 12.14
N VAL A 60 -5.93 -0.95 12.69
CA VAL A 60 -4.54 -0.70 12.23
C VAL A 60 -3.70 -1.97 12.34
N SER A 61 -3.80 -2.71 13.44
CA SER A 61 -3.03 -3.95 13.64
C SER A 61 -3.41 -5.04 12.64
N THR A 62 -4.71 -5.21 12.37
CA THR A 62 -5.20 -6.16 11.37
C THR A 62 -4.75 -5.75 9.97
N PHE A 63 -4.85 -4.47 9.64
CA PHE A 63 -4.38 -3.93 8.36
C PHE A 63 -2.89 -4.21 8.15
N LYS A 64 -2.04 -3.92 9.13
CA LYS A 64 -0.60 -4.17 9.04
C LYS A 64 -0.29 -5.64 8.79
N ARG A 65 -0.96 -6.53 9.51
CA ARG A 65 -0.78 -7.98 9.35
C ARG A 65 -1.22 -8.45 7.97
N ARG A 66 -2.42 -8.06 7.54
CA ARG A 66 -2.95 -8.41 6.22
C ARG A 66 -2.12 -7.83 5.09
N PHE A 67 -1.63 -6.62 5.26
CA PHE A 67 -0.75 -5.97 4.30
C PHE A 67 0.56 -6.75 4.15
N GLN A 68 1.18 -7.14 5.26
CA GLN A 68 2.40 -7.95 5.27
C GLN A 68 2.17 -9.29 4.55
N GLU A 69 1.05 -9.94 4.77
CA GLU A 69 0.68 -11.19 4.10
C GLU A 69 0.50 -10.99 2.60
N ALA A 70 -0.13 -9.90 2.18
CA ALA A 70 -0.44 -9.63 0.77
C ALA A 70 0.74 -9.11 -0.03
N TYR A 71 1.58 -8.26 0.56
CA TYR A 71 2.67 -7.57 -0.15
C TYR A 71 4.07 -8.06 0.24
N GLY A 72 4.20 -8.86 1.28
CA GLY A 72 5.50 -9.35 1.75
C GLY A 72 6.37 -8.31 2.45
N MET A 73 5.83 -7.13 2.75
CA MET A 73 6.54 -6.07 3.46
C MET A 73 5.58 -5.24 4.29
N ALA A 74 6.11 -4.49 5.26
CA ALA A 74 5.31 -3.61 6.08
C ALA A 74 4.73 -2.45 5.25
N PRO A 75 3.49 -1.98 5.56
CA PRO A 75 2.86 -0.91 4.78
C PRO A 75 3.63 0.40 4.80
N GLY A 76 4.26 0.77 5.92
CA GLY A 76 5.08 1.97 6.01
C GLY A 76 6.24 1.97 5.03
N LYS A 77 6.93 0.84 4.91
CA LYS A 77 8.03 0.66 3.96
C LYS A 77 7.54 0.74 2.51
N TYR A 78 6.44 0.05 2.21
CA TYR A 78 5.84 0.06 0.87
C TYR A 78 5.46 1.46 0.44
N LEU A 79 4.74 2.19 1.29
CA LEU A 79 4.30 3.56 0.98
C LEU A 79 5.47 4.52 0.83
N HIS A 80 6.53 4.33 1.63
CA HIS A 80 7.75 5.12 1.52
C HIS A 80 8.45 4.87 0.18
N GLU A 81 8.62 3.62 -0.21
CA GLU A 81 9.22 3.27 -1.51
C GLU A 81 8.41 3.85 -2.68
N ARG A 82 7.08 3.75 -2.62
CA ARG A 82 6.19 4.36 -3.62
C ARG A 82 6.36 5.87 -3.70
N ARG A 83 6.48 6.52 -2.54
CA ARG A 83 6.69 7.97 -2.47
C ARG A 83 8.03 8.37 -3.09
N MET A 84 9.07 7.61 -2.82
CA MET A 84 10.39 7.85 -3.41
C MET A 84 10.39 7.62 -4.93
N ASP A 85 9.72 6.60 -5.42
CA ASP A 85 9.55 6.35 -6.85
C ASP A 85 8.83 7.52 -7.55
N ARG A 86 7.78 8.04 -6.91
CA ARG A 86 7.07 9.23 -7.42
C ARG A 86 7.97 10.46 -7.45
N ALA A 87 8.72 10.69 -6.39
CA ALA A 87 9.67 11.79 -6.32
C ALA A 87 10.69 11.72 -7.47
N ARG A 88 11.27 10.55 -7.67
CA ARG A 88 12.20 10.30 -8.77
C ARG A 88 11.56 10.60 -10.13
N ALA A 89 10.37 10.10 -10.38
CA ALA A 89 9.66 10.33 -11.64
C ALA A 89 9.38 11.82 -11.88
N MET A 90 9.03 12.57 -10.84
CA MET A 90 8.80 14.02 -10.93
C MET A 90 10.09 14.77 -11.26
N LEU A 91 11.20 14.40 -10.61
CA LEU A 91 12.50 15.00 -10.88
C LEU A 91 13.00 14.71 -12.29
N GLU A 92 12.76 13.50 -12.79
CA GLU A 92 13.06 13.11 -14.18
C GLU A 92 12.29 13.96 -15.20
N ARG A 93 11.11 14.46 -14.81
CA ARG A 93 10.30 15.39 -15.62
C ARG A 93 10.70 16.84 -15.42
N GLN A 94 11.88 17.11 -14.89
CA GLN A 94 12.44 18.45 -14.70
C GLN A 94 11.68 19.31 -13.68
N ARG A 95 10.89 18.70 -12.81
CA ARG A 95 10.23 19.41 -11.72
C ARG A 95 11.22 19.66 -10.59
N ARG A 96 11.09 20.80 -9.93
CA ARG A 96 12.02 21.23 -8.88
C ARG A 96 11.68 20.60 -7.52
N PRO A 97 12.68 20.23 -6.71
CA PRO A 97 12.43 19.73 -5.35
C PRO A 97 11.55 20.65 -4.51
N SER A 98 11.72 21.96 -4.64
CA SER A 98 10.91 22.96 -3.93
C SER A 98 9.43 22.98 -4.32
N GLU A 99 9.11 22.46 -5.50
CA GLU A 99 7.72 22.36 -5.97
C GLU A 99 7.07 21.05 -5.58
N ILE A 100 7.83 19.96 -5.54
CA ILE A 100 7.29 18.60 -5.39
C ILE A 100 7.19 18.10 -3.95
N TYR A 101 7.99 18.64 -3.01
CA TYR A 101 7.98 18.10 -1.65
C TYR A 101 6.60 18.17 -1.00
N HIS A 102 5.87 19.22 -1.26
CA HIS A 102 4.53 19.42 -0.72
C HIS A 102 3.53 18.42 -1.27
N GLU A 103 3.57 18.17 -2.58
CA GLU A 103 2.72 17.17 -3.24
C GLU A 103 2.98 15.75 -2.72
N LEU A 104 4.21 15.47 -2.29
CA LEU A 104 4.61 14.18 -1.73
C LEU A 104 4.24 14.03 -0.25
N GLY A 105 3.65 15.08 0.36
CA GLY A 105 3.20 15.04 1.75
C GLY A 105 4.25 15.39 2.78
N TYR A 106 5.36 16.00 2.38
CA TYR A 106 6.37 16.48 3.32
C TYR A 106 6.05 17.90 3.81
N GLU A 107 6.33 18.16 5.08
CA GLU A 107 6.10 19.46 5.70
C GLU A 107 7.16 20.50 5.29
N SER A 108 8.36 20.03 4.95
CA SER A 108 9.46 20.91 4.56
C SER A 108 10.32 20.30 3.46
N LEU A 109 10.98 21.17 2.70
CA LEU A 109 11.96 20.75 1.69
C LEU A 109 13.13 20.01 2.36
N SER A 110 13.54 20.43 3.56
CA SER A 110 14.62 19.78 4.31
C SER A 110 14.29 18.33 4.67
N ALA A 111 13.06 18.07 5.14
CA ALA A 111 12.61 16.72 5.47
C ALA A 111 12.59 15.83 4.25
N PHE A 112 12.05 16.33 3.13
CA PHE A 112 12.05 15.62 1.86
C PHE A 112 13.48 15.31 1.38
N SER A 113 14.35 16.31 1.36
CA SER A 113 15.73 16.16 0.88
C SER A 113 16.51 15.14 1.70
N ALA A 114 16.32 15.13 3.02
CA ALA A 114 16.98 14.18 3.91
C ALA A 114 16.54 12.72 3.63
N GLU A 115 15.23 12.51 3.48
CA GLU A 115 14.71 11.16 3.17
C GLU A 115 15.10 10.70 1.77
N PHE A 116 15.05 11.59 0.78
CA PHE A 116 15.47 11.29 -0.59
C PHE A 116 16.95 10.90 -0.65
N LYS A 117 17.81 11.67 0.01
CA LYS A 117 19.24 11.37 0.08
C LYS A 117 19.50 10.03 0.77
N LYS A 118 18.77 9.74 1.84
CA LYS A 118 18.89 8.47 2.56
C LYS A 118 18.51 7.29 1.67
N HIS A 119 17.50 7.46 0.83
CA HIS A 119 16.98 6.39 -0.04
C HIS A 119 17.84 6.20 -1.29
N PHE A 120 18.22 7.28 -1.98
CA PHE A 120 18.94 7.23 -3.26
C PHE A 120 20.45 7.51 -3.17
N GLY A 121 20.94 7.91 -2.00
CA GLY A 121 22.35 8.22 -1.79
C GLY A 121 22.78 9.61 -2.25
N VAL A 122 21.93 10.35 -2.94
CA VAL A 122 22.17 11.71 -3.42
C VAL A 122 20.99 12.60 -3.11
N PRO A 123 21.19 13.91 -2.84
CA PRO A 123 20.06 14.81 -2.63
C PRO A 123 19.26 15.00 -3.92
N PRO A 124 17.99 15.44 -3.82
CA PRO A 124 17.14 15.63 -5.00
C PRO A 124 17.76 16.58 -6.05
N LYS A 125 18.37 17.66 -5.60
CA LYS A 125 19.07 18.61 -6.45
C LYS A 125 20.26 18.00 -7.19
N GLY A 126 21.00 17.12 -6.53
CA GLY A 126 22.09 16.37 -7.15
C GLY A 126 21.61 15.32 -8.14
N PHE A 127 20.43 14.74 -7.90
CA PHE A 127 19.80 13.78 -8.79
C PHE A 127 19.41 14.41 -10.14
N GLU A 128 18.85 15.60 -10.14
CA GLU A 128 18.53 16.35 -11.37
C GLU A 128 19.79 16.55 -12.24
N ALA A 129 20.89 16.94 -11.62
CA ALA A 129 22.15 17.15 -12.31
C ALA A 129 22.71 15.86 -12.92
N GLN A 130 22.50 14.71 -12.26
CA GLN A 130 22.92 13.41 -12.78
C GLN A 130 22.07 12.96 -13.96
N VAL A 131 20.76 13.12 -13.89
CA VAL A 131 19.83 12.78 -14.99
C VAL A 131 20.13 13.64 -16.21
N GLY A 132 20.41 14.92 -16.03
CA GLY A 132 20.79 15.82 -17.12
C GLY A 132 22.11 15.44 -17.81
N ARG A 133 22.99 14.71 -17.14
CA ARG A 133 24.25 14.24 -17.73
C ARG A 133 24.12 12.99 -18.59
N PHE A 134 23.07 12.20 -18.34
CA PHE A 134 22.83 10.94 -19.06
C PHE A 134 21.73 11.04 -20.13
N ALA A 135 21.11 12.21 -20.23
CA ALA A 135 20.08 12.46 -21.25
C ALA A 135 20.73 12.97 -22.61
#